data_243cc1df94f8d9b80d1ab0454e9a9d6d
#
_entry.id   243cc1df94f8d9b80d1ab0454e9a9d6d
#
_cell.length_a   1.000
_cell.length_b   1.000
_cell.length_c   1.000
_cell.angle_alpha   90.00
_cell.angle_beta   90.00
_cell.angle_gamma   90.00
#
_symmetry.space_group_name_H-M   'P 1'
#
loop_
_entity.id
_entity.type
_entity.pdbx_description
1 polymer ?
#
loop_
_entity_poly.entity_id
_entity_poly.type
_entity_poly.pdbx_seq_one_letter_code
_entity_poly.pdbx_strand_id
1 'polypeptide(L)'
;VLHLSPKTVAHQFEISEVAQALGSVDDSLGDLMAVYREEIGITHAEVMNAMVLQNIGSYNAQDLTHTLTSLPKLVDSKAHLDAAQASNRVYTAHGSINARLKQLYGSTLRTSAASFLDSVVNFGADYQAASRRNLTINILNTVLRDLHVEGGSPKVMVTGYDTLQTLGELLQAQERYMGRAEIVPTVNGVKGVKGREVGFKVATYHDIPIICTKDAPNTTNSGNTSGNLSDILILDTDHIFLSVLKPTQYFESGIDSGDPFGVGKLGNRGLYRTMMELGCTFFRGQGKVTNLQ
;
A
#
# COMPACT_ATOMS: atom_id res chain seq x y z
N VAL A 1 -19.89 10.09 11.58
CA VAL A 1 -19.15 8.95 12.11
C VAL A 1 -18.80 8.03 10.95
N LEU A 2 -17.50 7.70 10.79
CA LEU A 2 -17.04 6.72 9.81
C LEU A 2 -17.07 5.33 10.46
N HIS A 3 -17.70 4.38 9.80
CA HIS A 3 -17.72 2.99 10.25
C HIS A 3 -16.68 2.18 9.47
N LEU A 4 -15.75 1.58 10.19
CA LEU A 4 -14.76 0.66 9.66
C LEU A 4 -15.35 -0.76 9.64
N SER A 5 -15.32 -1.40 8.49
CA SER A 5 -15.72 -2.80 8.34
C SER A 5 -14.49 -3.66 8.10
N PRO A 6 -14.01 -4.41 9.11
CA PRO A 6 -12.84 -5.27 8.94
C PRO A 6 -13.02 -6.25 7.79
N LYS A 7 -11.98 -6.39 6.98
CA LYS A 7 -11.95 -7.33 5.85
C LYS A 7 -11.13 -8.56 6.22
N THR A 8 -11.51 -9.69 5.66
CA THR A 8 -10.79 -10.94 5.86
C THR A 8 -9.87 -11.20 4.68
N VAL A 9 -8.58 -11.31 4.97
CA VAL A 9 -7.57 -11.79 4.02
C VAL A 9 -7.23 -13.21 4.38
N ALA A 10 -7.36 -14.13 3.43
CA ALA A 10 -7.12 -15.55 3.64
C ALA A 10 -6.33 -16.14 2.48
N HIS A 11 -5.29 -16.92 2.80
CA HIS A 11 -4.54 -17.73 1.85
C HIS A 11 -4.57 -19.17 2.31
N GLN A 12 -4.95 -20.07 1.41
CA GLN A 12 -5.03 -21.50 1.68
C GLN A 12 -4.14 -22.29 0.73
N PHE A 13 -3.68 -23.42 1.21
CA PHE A 13 -3.00 -24.43 0.41
C PHE A 13 -3.53 -25.81 0.80
N GLU A 14 -3.38 -26.75 -0.11
CA GLU A 14 -3.84 -28.12 0.06
C GLU A 14 -2.78 -29.07 -0.50
N ILE A 15 -2.45 -30.12 0.26
CA ILE A 15 -1.47 -31.13 -0.11
C ILE A 15 -2.16 -32.49 0.00
N SER A 16 -2.06 -33.32 -1.05
CA SER A 16 -2.58 -34.67 -1.00
C SER A 16 -1.72 -35.56 -0.11
N GLU A 17 -2.32 -36.56 0.53
CA GLU A 17 -1.64 -37.54 1.36
C GLU A 17 -0.51 -38.27 0.58
N VAL A 18 -0.77 -38.60 -0.68
CA VAL A 18 0.23 -39.27 -1.56
C VAL A 18 1.45 -38.36 -1.79
N ALA A 19 1.24 -37.06 -2.02
CA ALA A 19 2.35 -36.13 -2.22
C ALA A 19 3.19 -35.95 -0.93
N GLN A 20 2.53 -35.92 0.22
CA GLN A 20 3.21 -35.85 1.51
C GLN A 20 4.00 -37.11 1.82
N ALA A 21 3.41 -38.31 1.57
CA ALA A 21 4.08 -39.57 1.75
C ALA A 21 5.30 -39.72 0.82
N LEU A 22 5.19 -39.32 -0.45
CA LEU A 22 6.31 -39.33 -1.38
C LEU A 22 7.41 -38.33 -0.98
N GLY A 23 7.04 -37.15 -0.50
CA GLY A 23 8.00 -36.15 -0.02
C GLY A 23 8.79 -36.61 1.21
N SER A 24 8.21 -37.51 2.03
CA SER A 24 8.88 -38.06 3.21
C SER A 24 9.84 -39.23 2.90
N VAL A 25 9.68 -39.87 1.74
CA VAL A 25 10.51 -41.06 1.34
C VAL A 25 11.80 -40.65 0.64
N ASP A 26 11.84 -39.51 -0.02
CA ASP A 26 13.00 -39.03 -0.71
C ASP A 26 13.73 -37.96 0.09
N ASP A 27 15.04 -38.12 0.27
CA ASP A 27 15.94 -37.33 1.15
C ASP A 27 16.03 -35.84 0.75
N SER A 28 15.21 -35.38 -0.23
CA SER A 28 15.38 -34.05 -0.86
C SER A 28 14.46 -32.95 -0.39
N LEU A 29 13.26 -33.23 0.10
CA LEU A 29 12.25 -32.19 0.41
C LEU A 29 11.80 -32.16 1.87
N GLY A 30 12.07 -33.19 2.67
CA GLY A 30 11.65 -33.24 4.07
C GLY A 30 10.13 -33.12 4.26
N ASP A 31 9.72 -32.37 5.29
CA ASP A 31 8.31 -32.13 5.57
C ASP A 31 7.73 -31.09 4.59
N LEU A 32 7.02 -31.56 3.58
CA LEU A 32 6.39 -30.75 2.55
C LEU A 32 5.38 -29.73 3.15
N MET A 33 4.69 -30.11 4.23
CA MET A 33 3.77 -29.21 4.93
C MET A 33 4.51 -28.02 5.56
N ALA A 34 5.69 -28.26 6.16
CA ALA A 34 6.49 -27.19 6.75
C ALA A 34 6.98 -26.20 5.70
N VAL A 35 7.44 -26.70 4.55
CA VAL A 35 7.89 -25.86 3.43
C VAL A 35 6.76 -24.98 2.91
N TYR A 36 5.59 -25.56 2.62
CA TYR A 36 4.44 -24.79 2.15
C TYR A 36 3.90 -23.80 3.20
N ARG A 37 3.96 -24.17 4.48
CA ARG A 37 3.58 -23.26 5.58
C ARG A 37 4.46 -22.02 5.58
N GLU A 38 5.76 -22.17 5.46
CA GLU A 38 6.69 -21.05 5.41
C GLU A 38 6.48 -20.18 4.16
N GLU A 39 6.42 -20.79 2.98
CA GLU A 39 6.23 -20.08 1.71
C GLU A 39 4.90 -19.30 1.65
N ILE A 40 3.80 -19.93 2.03
CA ILE A 40 2.48 -19.28 2.05
C ILE A 40 2.41 -18.22 3.15
N GLY A 41 3.11 -18.39 4.26
CA GLY A 41 3.23 -17.37 5.30
C GLY A 41 3.91 -16.10 4.80
N ILE A 42 5.02 -16.24 4.07
CA ILE A 42 5.72 -15.13 3.42
C ILE A 42 4.82 -14.48 2.36
N THR A 43 4.21 -15.27 1.49
CA THR A 43 3.27 -14.80 0.46
C THR A 43 2.09 -14.04 1.08
N HIS A 44 1.53 -14.53 2.20
CA HIS A 44 0.45 -13.84 2.89
C HIS A 44 0.85 -12.45 3.37
N ALA A 45 2.06 -12.30 3.93
CA ALA A 45 2.60 -11.02 4.37
C ALA A 45 2.84 -10.07 3.19
N GLU A 46 3.42 -10.57 2.08
CA GLU A 46 3.66 -9.77 0.87
C GLU A 46 2.35 -9.28 0.24
N VAL A 47 1.35 -10.14 0.12
CA VAL A 47 0.04 -9.77 -0.44
C VAL A 47 -0.68 -8.77 0.44
N MET A 48 -0.60 -8.90 1.79
CA MET A 48 -1.15 -7.89 2.69
C MET A 48 -0.48 -6.53 2.51
N ASN A 49 0.85 -6.49 2.38
CA ASN A 49 1.59 -5.26 2.10
C ASN A 49 1.16 -4.64 0.76
N ALA A 50 1.07 -5.44 -0.27
CA ALA A 50 0.61 -5.01 -1.58
C ALA A 50 -0.85 -4.52 -1.56
N MET A 51 -1.75 -5.16 -0.79
CA MET A 51 -3.13 -4.68 -0.61
C MET A 51 -3.20 -3.32 0.06
N VAL A 52 -2.36 -3.05 1.06
CA VAL A 52 -2.30 -1.75 1.73
C VAL A 52 -1.82 -0.66 0.77
N LEU A 53 -0.85 -0.97 -0.10
CA LEU A 53 -0.24 0.01 -1.01
C LEU A 53 -0.95 0.11 -2.35
N GLN A 54 -1.50 -0.98 -2.89
CA GLN A 54 -2.07 -1.03 -4.24
C GLN A 54 -3.53 -1.49 -4.29
N ASN A 55 -4.09 -2.03 -3.19
CA ASN A 55 -5.46 -2.58 -3.15
C ASN A 55 -5.70 -3.73 -4.17
N ILE A 56 -4.79 -4.67 -4.26
CA ILE A 56 -4.75 -5.75 -5.26
C ILE A 56 -5.96 -6.70 -5.19
N GLY A 57 -6.77 -6.65 -4.14
CA GLY A 57 -7.81 -7.65 -3.87
C GLY A 57 -9.01 -7.67 -4.82
N SER A 58 -9.15 -6.75 -5.77
CA SER A 58 -10.31 -6.71 -6.67
C SER A 58 -9.92 -6.39 -8.10
N TYR A 59 -9.87 -7.40 -8.93
CA TYR A 59 -9.82 -7.25 -10.40
C TYR A 59 -11.11 -6.64 -10.97
N ASN A 60 -12.21 -6.71 -10.25
CA ASN A 60 -13.45 -6.06 -10.63
C ASN A 60 -13.58 -4.75 -9.85
N ALA A 61 -13.47 -3.64 -10.54
CA ALA A 61 -13.79 -2.30 -10.05
C ALA A 61 -15.18 -2.20 -9.38
N GLN A 62 -15.96 -3.26 -9.45
CA GLN A 62 -17.30 -3.38 -8.89
C GLN A 62 -17.32 -3.83 -7.42
N ASP A 63 -16.27 -4.47 -6.92
CA ASP A 63 -16.31 -5.13 -5.61
C ASP A 63 -15.32 -4.59 -4.57
N LEU A 64 -15.10 -3.27 -4.59
CA LEU A 64 -14.22 -2.58 -3.62
C LEU A 64 -14.74 -2.65 -2.17
N THR A 65 -15.94 -3.15 -1.95
CA THR A 65 -16.51 -3.32 -0.61
C THR A 65 -15.91 -4.50 0.15
N HIS A 66 -15.35 -5.48 -0.57
CA HIS A 66 -14.77 -6.70 0.00
C HIS A 66 -13.25 -6.64 0.12
N THR A 67 -12.62 -5.61 -0.44
CA THR A 67 -11.17 -5.44 -0.38
C THR A 67 -10.75 -4.50 0.74
N LEU A 68 -9.53 -4.69 1.25
CA LEU A 68 -8.91 -3.79 2.20
C LEU A 68 -8.81 -2.38 1.59
N THR A 69 -9.10 -1.35 2.38
CA THR A 69 -8.90 0.04 1.95
C THR A 69 -7.40 0.31 1.83
N SER A 70 -6.94 0.68 0.63
CA SER A 70 -5.53 0.98 0.40
C SER A 70 -5.17 2.43 0.77
N LEU A 71 -3.89 2.68 1.03
CA LEU A 71 -3.37 4.03 1.25
C LEU A 71 -3.68 4.99 0.10
N PRO A 72 -3.47 4.64 -1.19
CA PRO A 72 -3.82 5.52 -2.30
C PRO A 72 -5.29 5.88 -2.39
N LYS A 73 -6.18 5.00 -1.92
CA LYS A 73 -7.61 5.27 -1.84
C LYS A 73 -7.96 6.14 -0.63
N LEU A 74 -7.25 5.92 0.48
CA LEU A 74 -7.42 6.69 1.71
C LEU A 74 -6.92 8.13 1.51
N VAL A 75 -5.73 8.27 0.92
CA VAL A 75 -5.07 9.55 0.65
C VAL A 75 -5.45 10.02 -0.75
N ASP A 76 -6.65 10.54 -0.88
CA ASP A 76 -7.16 11.04 -2.15
C ASP A 76 -8.14 12.21 -1.94
N SER A 77 -8.49 12.90 -3.02
CA SER A 77 -9.45 14.00 -3.01
C SER A 77 -10.53 13.80 -4.07
N LYS A 78 -11.70 14.36 -3.83
CA LYS A 78 -12.78 14.37 -4.82
C LYS A 78 -12.33 14.99 -6.13
N ALA A 79 -11.62 16.11 -6.08
CA ALA A 79 -11.15 16.84 -7.26
C ALA A 79 -10.22 15.97 -8.13
N HIS A 80 -9.29 15.25 -7.50
CA HIS A 80 -8.40 14.32 -8.20
C HIS A 80 -9.17 13.17 -8.85
N LEU A 81 -10.08 12.53 -8.11
CA LEU A 81 -10.86 11.40 -8.62
C LEU A 81 -11.82 11.80 -9.75
N ASP A 82 -12.40 13.01 -9.70
CA ASP A 82 -13.24 13.55 -10.78
C ASP A 82 -12.40 13.82 -12.03
N ALA A 83 -11.24 14.45 -11.88
CA ALA A 83 -10.32 14.71 -12.99
C ALA A 83 -9.80 13.40 -13.61
N ALA A 84 -9.46 12.42 -12.78
CA ALA A 84 -8.99 11.12 -13.22
C ALA A 84 -10.09 10.33 -13.96
N GLN A 85 -11.33 10.39 -13.50
CA GLN A 85 -12.47 9.77 -14.17
C GLN A 85 -12.74 10.45 -15.52
N ALA A 86 -12.69 11.77 -15.57
CA ALA A 86 -12.90 12.53 -16.81
C ALA A 86 -11.83 12.26 -17.88
N SER A 87 -10.59 11.99 -17.43
CA SER A 87 -9.46 11.69 -18.34
C SER A 87 -9.26 10.19 -18.59
N ASN A 88 -10.18 9.35 -18.14
CA ASN A 88 -10.11 7.89 -18.29
C ASN A 88 -8.78 7.29 -17.78
N ARG A 89 -8.25 7.86 -16.71
CA ARG A 89 -7.02 7.38 -16.07
C ARG A 89 -7.24 6.04 -15.38
N VAL A 90 -6.19 5.25 -15.32
CA VAL A 90 -6.19 3.90 -14.76
C VAL A 90 -5.18 3.86 -13.60
N TYR A 91 -5.57 3.35 -12.45
CA TYR A 91 -4.63 2.93 -11.41
C TYR A 91 -4.10 1.55 -11.73
N THR A 92 -2.81 1.30 -11.48
CA THR A 92 -2.12 0.07 -11.85
C THR A 92 -2.83 -1.20 -11.40
N ALA A 93 -3.50 -1.17 -10.26
CA ALA A 93 -4.19 -2.32 -9.69
C ALA A 93 -5.72 -2.29 -9.80
N HIS A 94 -6.31 -1.21 -10.29
CA HIS A 94 -7.76 -1.00 -10.21
C HIS A 94 -8.47 -0.85 -11.55
N GLY A 95 -7.74 -0.80 -12.65
CA GLY A 95 -8.36 -0.47 -13.92
C GLY A 95 -8.90 0.98 -13.93
N SER A 96 -9.97 1.22 -14.67
CA SER A 96 -10.57 2.55 -14.80
C SER A 96 -11.14 3.06 -13.48
N ILE A 97 -10.91 4.34 -13.18
CA ILE A 97 -11.49 5.00 -12.01
C ILE A 97 -12.99 5.15 -12.21
N ASN A 98 -13.75 4.60 -11.31
CA ASN A 98 -15.21 4.66 -11.32
C ASN A 98 -15.76 5.32 -10.05
N ALA A 99 -17.08 5.50 -9.98
CA ALA A 99 -17.76 6.12 -8.86
C ALA A 99 -17.49 5.41 -7.51
N ARG A 100 -17.12 4.11 -7.52
CA ARG A 100 -16.85 3.34 -6.30
C ARG A 100 -15.50 3.66 -5.68
N LEU A 101 -14.51 4.10 -6.46
CA LEU A 101 -13.25 4.59 -5.90
C LEU A 101 -13.43 5.86 -5.05
N LYS A 102 -14.50 6.60 -5.27
CA LYS A 102 -14.89 7.76 -4.45
C LYS A 102 -15.49 7.36 -3.10
N GLN A 103 -15.89 6.09 -2.94
CA GLN A 103 -16.47 5.56 -1.70
C GLN A 103 -15.37 5.08 -0.76
N LEU A 104 -15.41 5.57 0.50
CA LEU A 104 -14.60 5.08 1.60
C LEU A 104 -15.41 4.09 2.43
N TYR A 105 -14.79 3.03 2.90
CA TYR A 105 -15.38 2.06 3.82
C TYR A 105 -16.75 1.50 3.36
N GLY A 106 -16.90 1.31 2.06
CA GLY A 106 -18.07 0.67 1.46
C GLY A 106 -19.27 1.58 1.19
N SER A 107 -19.48 2.65 1.96
CA SER A 107 -20.68 3.48 1.81
C SER A 107 -20.45 4.98 1.85
N THR A 108 -19.38 5.44 2.46
CA THR A 108 -19.14 6.89 2.63
C THR A 108 -18.53 7.48 1.36
N LEU A 109 -19.32 8.34 0.69
CA LEU A 109 -18.93 8.98 -0.56
C LEU A 109 -18.18 10.30 -0.29
N ARG A 110 -17.04 10.51 -0.96
CA ARG A 110 -16.41 11.83 -1.05
C ARG A 110 -17.27 12.76 -1.89
N THR A 111 -17.84 13.78 -1.24
CA THR A 111 -18.67 14.80 -1.87
C THR A 111 -18.15 16.19 -1.54
N SER A 112 -18.60 17.21 -2.28
CA SER A 112 -18.22 18.60 -1.98
C SER A 112 -18.66 19.04 -0.56
N ALA A 113 -19.74 18.45 -0.04
CA ALA A 113 -20.20 18.69 1.33
C ALA A 113 -19.36 17.94 2.39
N ALA A 114 -18.60 16.92 1.99
CA ALA A 114 -17.75 16.12 2.85
C ALA A 114 -16.24 16.38 2.59
N SER A 115 -15.87 17.62 2.37
CA SER A 115 -14.50 18.04 2.09
C SER A 115 -13.48 17.68 3.20
N PHE A 116 -13.96 17.38 4.41
CA PHE A 116 -13.12 16.88 5.50
C PHE A 116 -12.53 15.48 5.24
N LEU A 117 -13.06 14.76 4.25
CA LEU A 117 -12.55 13.46 3.81
C LEU A 117 -11.49 13.58 2.72
N ASP A 118 -11.28 14.78 2.19
CA ASP A 118 -10.30 15.02 1.14
C ASP A 118 -8.92 15.25 1.74
N SER A 119 -7.93 14.58 1.15
CA SER A 119 -6.51 14.77 1.43
C SER A 119 -5.91 15.83 0.50
N VAL A 120 -4.71 16.31 0.81
CA VAL A 120 -3.96 17.24 -0.05
C VAL A 120 -3.37 16.47 -1.22
N VAL A 121 -3.98 16.57 -2.40
CA VAL A 121 -3.53 15.85 -3.60
C VAL A 121 -3.06 16.84 -4.66
N ASN A 122 -1.80 16.69 -5.06
CA ASN A 122 -1.22 17.46 -6.15
C ASN A 122 -1.09 16.58 -7.38
N PHE A 123 -1.92 16.80 -8.38
CA PHE A 123 -1.99 16.03 -9.63
C PHE A 123 -1.73 16.86 -10.89
N GLY A 124 -1.57 18.20 -10.75
CA GLY A 124 -1.34 19.13 -11.86
C GLY A 124 -2.61 19.59 -12.57
N ALA A 125 -2.52 20.72 -13.27
CA ALA A 125 -3.66 21.31 -13.98
C ALA A 125 -4.03 20.51 -15.25
N ASP A 126 -3.03 19.95 -15.93
CA ASP A 126 -3.22 19.24 -17.21
C ASP A 126 -3.39 17.73 -17.02
N TYR A 127 -4.18 17.33 -16.03
CA TYR A 127 -4.40 15.91 -15.75
C TYR A 127 -5.03 15.14 -16.92
N GLN A 128 -5.76 15.87 -17.79
CA GLN A 128 -6.39 15.29 -19.00
C GLN A 128 -5.41 15.15 -20.16
N ALA A 129 -4.27 15.86 -20.13
CA ALA A 129 -3.28 15.75 -21.19
C ALA A 129 -2.62 14.37 -21.19
N ALA A 130 -2.24 13.90 -22.36
CA ALA A 130 -1.47 12.65 -22.50
C ALA A 130 -0.08 12.76 -21.86
N SER A 131 0.45 13.97 -21.72
CA SER A 131 1.73 14.26 -21.12
C SER A 131 1.61 14.34 -19.60
N ARG A 132 2.56 13.69 -18.93
CA ARG A 132 2.76 13.82 -17.50
C ARG A 132 3.67 14.98 -17.20
N ARG A 133 3.79 15.33 -15.94
CA ARG A 133 4.67 16.40 -15.49
C ARG A 133 5.94 15.85 -14.89
N ASN A 134 7.05 16.52 -15.15
CA ASN A 134 8.31 16.18 -14.51
C ASN A 134 8.22 16.43 -13.00
N LEU A 135 8.80 15.52 -12.22
CA LEU A 135 8.98 15.74 -10.80
C LEU A 135 9.88 16.96 -10.59
N THR A 136 9.46 17.88 -9.74
CA THR A 136 10.26 19.04 -9.34
C THR A 136 10.22 19.23 -7.83
N ILE A 137 11.26 19.80 -7.28
CA ILE A 137 11.33 20.12 -5.84
C ILE A 137 10.18 21.08 -5.44
N ASN A 138 9.81 21.98 -6.34
CA ASN A 138 8.72 22.92 -6.08
C ASN A 138 7.37 22.23 -5.87
N ILE A 139 7.09 21.11 -6.56
CA ILE A 139 5.87 20.31 -6.36
C ILE A 139 5.84 19.76 -4.94
N LEU A 140 6.94 19.18 -4.46
CA LEU A 140 7.05 18.66 -3.11
C LEU A 140 6.88 19.75 -2.05
N ASN A 141 7.58 20.89 -2.22
CA ASN A 141 7.46 22.02 -1.31
C ASN A 141 6.04 22.58 -1.25
N THR A 142 5.35 22.62 -2.39
CA THR A 142 3.95 23.09 -2.43
C THR A 142 3.05 22.17 -1.63
N VAL A 143 3.16 20.85 -1.81
CA VAL A 143 2.35 19.89 -1.06
C VAL A 143 2.66 19.93 0.44
N LEU A 144 3.94 20.02 0.82
CA LEU A 144 4.32 20.14 2.22
C LEU A 144 3.77 21.42 2.87
N ARG A 145 3.86 22.54 2.15
CA ARG A 145 3.27 23.80 2.61
C ARG A 145 1.76 23.66 2.83
N ASP A 146 1.06 23.09 1.85
CA ASP A 146 -0.40 22.94 1.90
C ASP A 146 -0.81 21.98 3.02
N LEU A 147 -0.03 20.91 3.27
CA LEU A 147 -0.23 20.01 4.41
C LEU A 147 -0.09 20.75 5.75
N HIS A 148 0.94 21.57 5.89
CA HIS A 148 1.12 22.36 7.12
C HIS A 148 0.03 23.41 7.30
N VAL A 149 -0.46 24.02 6.22
CA VAL A 149 -1.59 24.97 6.27
C VAL A 149 -2.87 24.27 6.75
N GLU A 150 -3.11 23.04 6.34
CA GLU A 150 -4.25 22.21 6.79
C GLU A 150 -4.04 21.62 8.20
N GLY A 151 -2.88 21.83 8.82
CA GLY A 151 -2.57 21.37 10.17
C GLY A 151 -1.96 19.96 10.24
N GLY A 152 -1.55 19.39 9.12
CA GLY A 152 -0.87 18.10 9.07
C GLY A 152 0.59 18.19 9.51
N SER A 153 1.10 17.12 10.09
CA SER A 153 2.50 16.93 10.48
C SER A 153 3.07 15.68 9.81
N PRO A 154 3.51 15.78 8.54
CA PRO A 154 3.97 14.62 7.80
C PRO A 154 5.22 14.02 8.45
N LYS A 155 5.23 12.69 8.62
CA LYS A 155 6.31 11.96 9.29
C LYS A 155 7.02 10.96 8.39
N VAL A 156 6.39 10.53 7.30
CA VAL A 156 6.98 9.58 6.37
C VAL A 156 6.51 9.86 4.95
N MET A 157 7.40 9.66 4.00
CA MET A 157 7.09 9.61 2.57
C MET A 157 7.26 8.18 2.08
N VAL A 158 6.29 7.69 1.33
CA VAL A 158 6.34 6.36 0.71
C VAL A 158 6.27 6.51 -0.80
N THR A 159 7.22 5.91 -1.51
CA THR A 159 7.31 5.99 -2.97
C THR A 159 7.99 4.75 -3.57
N GLY A 160 8.11 4.69 -4.89
CA GLY A 160 8.88 3.67 -5.59
C GLY A 160 10.36 4.02 -5.73
N TYR A 161 11.14 3.02 -6.14
CA TYR A 161 12.58 3.19 -6.39
C TYR A 161 12.88 4.10 -7.59
N ASP A 162 12.00 4.13 -8.58
CA ASP A 162 12.05 4.99 -9.77
C ASP A 162 11.98 6.47 -9.39
N THR A 163 11.00 6.83 -8.57
CA THR A 163 10.82 8.19 -8.07
C THR A 163 11.96 8.62 -7.13
N LEU A 164 12.46 7.69 -6.30
CA LEU A 164 13.63 7.97 -5.46
C LEU A 164 14.87 8.27 -6.29
N GLN A 165 15.11 7.51 -7.38
CA GLN A 165 16.22 7.77 -8.28
C GLN A 165 16.13 9.17 -8.88
N THR A 166 14.95 9.52 -9.43
CA THR A 166 14.71 10.87 -10.01
C THR A 166 14.87 11.97 -8.97
N LEU A 167 14.40 11.77 -7.74
CA LEU A 167 14.59 12.72 -6.65
C LEU A 167 16.08 12.88 -6.29
N GLY A 168 16.83 11.77 -6.27
CA GLY A 168 18.28 11.79 -6.08
C GLY A 168 19.00 12.61 -7.15
N GLU A 169 18.62 12.44 -8.42
CA GLU A 169 19.16 13.21 -9.54
C GLU A 169 18.87 14.72 -9.39
N LEU A 170 17.64 15.08 -9.00
CA LEU A 170 17.24 16.47 -8.74
C LEU A 170 18.00 17.09 -7.56
N LEU A 171 18.30 16.33 -6.53
CA LEU A 171 19.02 16.79 -5.34
C LEU A 171 20.55 16.76 -5.51
N GLN A 172 21.06 15.98 -6.47
CA GLN A 172 22.50 15.80 -6.67
C GLN A 172 23.25 17.13 -6.89
N ALA A 173 22.62 18.09 -7.54
CA ALA A 173 23.17 19.43 -7.71
C ALA A 173 23.29 20.20 -6.39
N GLN A 174 22.52 19.84 -5.38
CA GLN A 174 22.45 20.48 -4.06
C GLN A 174 23.22 19.71 -2.98
N GLU A 175 23.54 18.44 -3.20
CA GLU A 175 24.22 17.56 -2.23
C GLU A 175 25.61 18.05 -1.78
N ARG A 176 26.20 18.99 -2.49
CA ARG A 176 27.50 19.58 -2.15
C ARG A 176 27.54 20.27 -0.76
N TYR A 177 26.39 20.54 -0.15
CA TYR A 177 26.29 21.40 1.04
C TYR A 177 25.52 20.80 2.22
N MET A 178 24.98 19.60 2.12
CA MET A 178 24.22 19.00 3.22
C MET A 178 25.01 17.92 3.95
N GLY A 179 25.34 18.21 5.20
CA GLY A 179 25.83 17.19 6.14
C GLY A 179 24.77 16.09 6.32
N ARG A 180 25.21 14.83 6.27
CA ARG A 180 24.31 13.68 6.52
C ARG A 180 23.83 13.73 7.96
N ALA A 181 22.59 14.13 8.18
CA ALA A 181 21.93 13.96 9.47
C ALA A 181 21.52 12.49 9.64
N GLU A 182 21.85 11.90 10.76
CA GLU A 182 21.43 10.55 11.12
C GLU A 182 20.01 10.63 11.67
N ILE A 183 19.02 10.27 10.87
CA ILE A 183 17.61 10.30 11.27
C ILE A 183 17.16 8.92 11.69
N VAL A 184 16.62 8.84 12.90
CA VAL A 184 15.98 7.65 13.43
C VAL A 184 14.46 7.82 13.23
N PRO A 185 13.84 7.08 12.31
CA PRO A 185 12.40 7.18 12.12
C PRO A 185 11.68 6.71 13.38
N THR A 186 10.79 7.55 13.91
CA THR A 186 9.93 7.19 15.04
C THR A 186 8.53 6.90 14.51
N VAL A 187 8.11 5.65 14.60
CA VAL A 187 6.76 5.22 14.22
C VAL A 187 6.00 4.90 15.51
N ASN A 188 4.84 5.51 15.71
CA ASN A 188 3.96 5.30 16.88
C ASN A 188 4.65 5.52 18.24
N GLY A 189 5.54 6.52 18.34
CA GLY A 189 6.22 6.83 19.59
C GLY A 189 7.34 5.87 20.00
N VAL A 190 7.56 4.82 19.24
CA VAL A 190 8.68 3.89 19.44
C VAL A 190 9.87 4.39 18.64
N LYS A 191 11.00 4.65 19.29
CA LYS A 191 12.26 4.94 18.61
C LYS A 191 12.65 3.75 17.76
N GLY A 192 12.68 3.95 16.44
CA GLY A 192 13.18 2.95 15.51
C GLY A 192 14.68 2.69 15.69
N VAL A 193 15.12 1.56 15.19
CA VAL A 193 16.54 1.24 15.09
C VAL A 193 17.18 2.15 14.06
N LYS A 194 18.39 2.67 14.34
CA LYS A 194 19.13 3.50 13.40
C LYS A 194 19.34 2.74 12.08
N GLY A 195 19.02 3.36 10.95
CA GLY A 195 19.13 2.74 9.64
C GLY A 195 20.53 2.16 9.34
N ARG A 196 21.58 2.74 9.97
CA ARG A 196 22.95 2.24 9.90
C ARG A 196 23.13 0.88 10.60
N GLU A 197 22.39 0.63 11.66
CA GLU A 197 22.43 -0.65 12.41
C GLU A 197 21.68 -1.77 11.69
N VAL A 198 20.67 -1.41 10.89
CA VAL A 198 19.89 -2.37 10.09
C VAL A 198 20.45 -2.57 8.68
N GLY A 199 21.42 -1.74 8.27
CA GLY A 199 22.12 -1.89 6.99
C GLY A 199 21.40 -1.34 5.76
N PHE A 200 20.34 -0.54 5.92
CA PHE A 200 19.70 0.17 4.80
C PHE A 200 19.92 1.68 4.87
N LYS A 201 19.99 2.32 3.70
CA LYS A 201 20.10 3.77 3.59
C LYS A 201 18.70 4.37 3.60
N VAL A 202 18.46 5.32 4.51
CA VAL A 202 17.22 6.11 4.55
C VAL A 202 17.49 7.45 3.87
N ALA A 203 16.82 7.73 2.77
CA ALA A 203 16.78 9.06 2.18
C ALA A 203 15.83 9.95 2.98
N THR A 204 16.13 11.24 3.11
CA THR A 204 15.27 12.18 3.82
C THR A 204 15.05 13.44 2.99
N TYR A 205 13.86 14.02 3.11
CA TYR A 205 13.50 15.30 2.53
C TYR A 205 12.81 16.15 3.59
N HIS A 206 13.34 17.33 3.91
CA HIS A 206 12.87 18.17 5.02
C HIS A 206 12.73 17.41 6.35
N ASP A 207 13.75 16.61 6.70
CA ASP A 207 13.76 15.72 7.87
C ASP A 207 12.69 14.60 7.88
N ILE A 208 11.94 14.45 6.79
CA ILE A 208 10.96 13.39 6.62
C ILE A 208 11.64 12.21 5.91
N PRO A 209 11.68 11.01 6.51
CA PRO A 209 12.26 9.83 5.90
C PRO A 209 11.45 9.37 4.69
N ILE A 210 12.15 8.94 3.64
CA ILE A 210 11.56 8.38 2.42
C ILE A 210 11.76 6.87 2.45
N ILE A 211 10.66 6.14 2.44
CA ILE A 211 10.63 4.68 2.38
C ILE A 211 10.27 4.27 0.97
N CYS A 212 11.11 3.41 0.38
CA CYS A 212 10.88 2.89 -0.96
C CYS A 212 10.32 1.47 -0.91
N THR A 213 9.35 1.21 -1.77
CA THR A 213 8.75 -0.10 -1.91
C THR A 213 8.54 -0.46 -3.38
N LYS A 214 8.63 -1.76 -3.69
CA LYS A 214 8.29 -2.29 -5.02
C LYS A 214 6.80 -2.15 -5.34
N ASP A 215 5.97 -2.08 -4.32
CA ASP A 215 4.51 -2.05 -4.42
C ASP A 215 3.96 -0.62 -4.43
N ALA A 216 4.81 0.40 -4.65
CA ALA A 216 4.36 1.78 -4.73
C ALA A 216 3.34 1.97 -5.87
N PRO A 217 2.23 2.68 -5.62
CA PRO A 217 1.22 2.90 -6.64
C PRO A 217 1.76 3.75 -7.78
N ASN A 218 1.29 3.47 -8.98
CA ASN A 218 1.60 4.24 -10.17
C ASN A 218 0.29 4.57 -10.90
N THR A 219 0.06 5.84 -11.18
CA THR A 219 -1.10 6.27 -11.97
C THR A 219 -0.75 6.23 -13.45
N THR A 220 -1.27 5.26 -14.17
CA THR A 220 -1.04 5.12 -15.60
C THR A 220 -2.13 5.79 -16.43
N ASN A 221 -1.78 6.25 -17.62
CA ASN A 221 -2.72 6.69 -18.64
C ASN A 221 -3.08 5.49 -19.53
N SER A 222 -4.34 5.34 -19.93
CA SER A 222 -4.74 4.28 -20.85
C SER A 222 -4.14 4.55 -22.24
N GLY A 223 -2.94 4.05 -22.50
CA GLY A 223 -2.25 4.19 -23.78
C GLY A 223 -0.80 4.65 -23.71
N ASN A 224 -0.32 5.14 -22.58
CA ASN A 224 1.08 5.50 -22.44
C ASN A 224 1.63 5.01 -21.09
N THR A 225 2.35 3.89 -21.10
CA THR A 225 2.96 3.27 -19.92
C THR A 225 4.45 3.59 -19.78
N SER A 226 5.04 4.32 -20.71
CA SER A 226 6.46 4.66 -20.70
C SER A 226 6.73 5.90 -19.86
N GLY A 227 7.77 5.86 -19.04
CA GLY A 227 8.27 7.01 -18.27
C GLY A 227 7.40 7.41 -17.09
N ASN A 228 6.61 6.49 -16.54
CA ASN A 228 5.76 6.76 -15.39
C ASN A 228 6.54 6.57 -14.10
N LEU A 229 6.62 7.62 -13.30
CA LEU A 229 7.15 7.52 -11.94
C LEU A 229 6.03 7.08 -10.97
N SER A 230 6.44 6.40 -9.93
CA SER A 230 5.55 6.02 -8.83
C SER A 230 5.04 7.25 -8.08
N ASP A 231 3.81 7.17 -7.59
CA ASP A 231 3.21 8.23 -6.77
C ASP A 231 3.99 8.39 -5.46
N ILE A 232 3.98 9.60 -4.91
CA ILE A 232 4.56 9.90 -3.60
C ILE A 232 3.42 10.07 -2.61
N LEU A 233 3.37 9.24 -1.59
CA LEU A 233 2.46 9.36 -0.47
C LEU A 233 3.19 10.04 0.69
N ILE A 234 2.64 11.13 1.20
CA ILE A 234 3.20 11.90 2.32
C ILE A 234 2.24 11.71 3.50
N LEU A 235 2.69 10.97 4.51
CA LEU A 235 1.81 10.44 5.52
C LEU A 235 2.11 11.03 6.91
N ASP A 236 1.06 11.43 7.58
CA ASP A 236 1.04 11.69 9.02
C ASP A 236 0.60 10.41 9.74
N THR A 237 1.56 9.66 10.26
CA THR A 237 1.34 8.34 10.86
C THR A 237 0.63 8.38 12.20
N ASP A 238 0.49 9.55 12.84
CA ASP A 238 -0.27 9.65 14.09
C ASP A 238 -1.78 9.50 13.85
N HIS A 239 -2.20 9.78 12.63
CA HIS A 239 -3.60 9.77 12.23
C HIS A 239 -3.99 8.60 11.33
N ILE A 240 -3.04 7.74 10.96
CA ILE A 240 -3.28 6.51 10.21
C ILE A 240 -3.06 5.32 11.15
N PHE A 241 -4.00 4.40 11.18
CA PHE A 241 -3.92 3.21 12.01
C PHE A 241 -4.46 1.98 11.28
N LEU A 242 -3.92 0.84 11.65
CA LEU A 242 -4.42 -0.45 11.21
C LEU A 242 -5.30 -1.04 12.32
N SER A 243 -6.60 -1.13 12.05
CA SER A 243 -7.56 -1.76 12.95
C SER A 243 -7.55 -3.27 12.75
N VAL A 244 -6.94 -4.00 13.67
CA VAL A 244 -6.84 -5.47 13.61
C VAL A 244 -7.91 -6.07 14.51
N LEU A 245 -8.91 -6.72 13.91
CA LEU A 245 -9.94 -7.46 14.63
C LEU A 245 -9.43 -8.83 15.07
N LYS A 246 -8.73 -9.52 14.17
CA LYS A 246 -8.05 -10.79 14.48
C LYS A 246 -6.67 -10.77 13.84
N PRO A 247 -5.60 -10.99 14.62
CA PRO A 247 -4.25 -11.08 14.08
C PRO A 247 -4.12 -12.28 13.14
N THR A 248 -3.02 -12.36 12.44
CA THR A 248 -2.73 -13.50 11.57
C THR A 248 -2.71 -14.78 12.37
N GLN A 249 -3.54 -15.72 11.98
CA GLN A 249 -3.66 -17.04 12.58
C GLN A 249 -3.53 -18.10 11.50
N TYR A 250 -2.81 -19.16 11.83
CA TYR A 250 -2.71 -20.36 11.01
C TYR A 250 -3.68 -21.41 11.54
N PHE A 251 -4.38 -22.05 10.62
CA PHE A 251 -5.28 -23.18 10.89
C PHE A 251 -4.88 -24.33 10.00
N GLU A 252 -4.99 -25.53 10.52
CA GLU A 252 -4.72 -26.76 9.80
C GLU A 252 -5.87 -27.75 10.00
N SER A 253 -6.22 -28.45 8.94
CA SER A 253 -7.24 -29.49 8.95
C SER A 253 -6.87 -30.57 7.94
N GLY A 254 -7.19 -31.80 8.25
CA GLY A 254 -6.94 -32.95 7.40
C GLY A 254 -6.51 -34.18 8.17
N ILE A 255 -5.84 -35.11 7.50
CA ILE A 255 -5.49 -36.42 8.05
C ILE A 255 -4.58 -36.28 9.28
N ASP A 256 -3.57 -35.44 9.21
CA ASP A 256 -2.61 -35.24 10.32
C ASP A 256 -3.25 -34.52 11.52
N SER A 257 -4.26 -33.71 11.31
CA SER A 257 -5.00 -33.05 12.39
C SER A 257 -6.10 -33.93 13.01
N GLY A 258 -6.27 -35.17 12.53
CA GLY A 258 -7.28 -36.11 13.03
C GLY A 258 -8.69 -35.93 12.45
N ASP A 259 -8.84 -35.09 11.45
CA ASP A 259 -10.12 -34.89 10.75
C ASP A 259 -9.99 -35.16 9.25
N PRO A 260 -9.93 -36.44 8.83
CA PRO A 260 -9.77 -36.82 7.43
C PRO A 260 -10.98 -36.47 6.56
N PHE A 261 -12.14 -36.26 7.15
CA PHE A 261 -13.38 -35.93 6.44
C PHE A 261 -13.65 -34.45 6.32
N GLY A 262 -13.00 -33.62 7.15
CA GLY A 262 -13.21 -32.17 7.19
C GLY A 262 -12.79 -31.44 5.91
N VAL A 263 -11.85 -32.03 5.15
CA VAL A 263 -11.36 -31.48 3.88
C VAL A 263 -12.16 -32.00 2.68
N GLY A 264 -12.90 -33.09 2.84
CA GLY A 264 -13.63 -33.77 1.74
C GLY A 264 -12.73 -34.48 0.72
N LYS A 265 -11.40 -34.55 1.00
CA LYS A 265 -10.38 -35.23 0.18
C LYS A 265 -9.32 -35.81 1.11
N LEU A 266 -8.60 -36.84 0.64
CA LEU A 266 -7.45 -37.38 1.37
C LEU A 266 -6.25 -36.44 1.23
N GLY A 267 -6.05 -35.62 2.23
CA GLY A 267 -4.97 -34.64 2.26
C GLY A 267 -5.04 -33.70 3.44
N ASN A 268 -4.06 -32.82 3.54
CA ASN A 268 -3.97 -31.79 4.53
C ASN A 268 -4.19 -30.40 3.91
N ARG A 269 -4.85 -29.52 4.63
CA ARG A 269 -5.10 -28.13 4.23
C ARG A 269 -4.58 -27.19 5.30
N GLY A 270 -3.82 -26.18 4.88
CA GLY A 270 -3.42 -25.08 5.70
C GLY A 270 -4.12 -23.78 5.27
N LEU A 271 -4.42 -22.91 6.23
CA LEU A 271 -5.07 -21.62 6.02
C LEU A 271 -4.44 -20.55 6.90
N TYR A 272 -3.91 -19.50 6.29
CA TYR A 272 -3.61 -18.24 6.97
C TYR A 272 -4.80 -17.29 6.85
N ARG A 273 -5.19 -16.68 7.96
CA ARG A 273 -6.30 -15.73 8.00
C ARG A 273 -5.94 -14.53 8.86
N THR A 274 -6.20 -13.33 8.33
CA THR A 274 -6.08 -12.05 9.04
C THR A 274 -7.37 -11.25 8.82
N MET A 275 -7.86 -10.58 9.87
CA MET A 275 -9.00 -9.68 9.77
C MET A 275 -8.58 -8.29 10.21
N MET A 276 -8.55 -7.34 9.26
CA MET A 276 -8.11 -5.98 9.52
C MET A 276 -8.75 -4.97 8.56
N GLU A 277 -8.62 -3.69 8.89
CA GLU A 277 -8.97 -2.57 8.02
C GLU A 277 -8.06 -1.38 8.32
N LEU A 278 -7.75 -0.59 7.29
CA LEU A 278 -6.97 0.62 7.42
C LEU A 278 -7.87 1.81 7.75
N GLY A 279 -7.56 2.54 8.80
CA GLY A 279 -8.32 3.71 9.25
C GLY A 279 -7.50 4.99 9.21
N CYS A 280 -8.20 6.13 9.05
CA CYS A 280 -7.63 7.46 9.18
C CYS A 280 -8.57 8.35 9.99
N THR A 281 -8.00 9.11 10.93
CA THR A 281 -8.74 10.07 11.74
C THR A 281 -8.67 11.49 11.19
N PHE A 282 -7.60 11.81 10.45
CA PHE A 282 -7.37 13.15 9.91
C PHE A 282 -6.89 13.08 8.45
N PHE A 283 -7.85 13.18 7.51
CA PHE A 283 -7.59 13.04 6.08
C PHE A 283 -6.82 14.23 5.50
N ARG A 284 -7.11 15.45 5.93
CA ARG A 284 -6.44 16.66 5.44
C ARG A 284 -4.96 16.75 5.79
N GLY A 285 -4.53 16.01 6.82
CA GLY A 285 -3.12 15.89 7.18
C GLY A 285 -2.34 14.91 6.31
N GLN A 286 -3.01 14.24 5.36
CA GLN A 286 -2.38 13.28 4.45
C GLN A 286 -2.17 13.91 3.09
N GLY A 287 -1.05 13.59 2.45
CA GLY A 287 -0.68 14.14 1.15
C GLY A 287 -0.36 13.10 0.10
N LYS A 288 -0.59 13.46 -1.17
CA LYS A 288 -0.26 12.63 -2.32
C LYS A 288 0.20 13.48 -3.49
N VAL A 289 1.28 13.06 -4.13
CA VAL A 289 1.73 13.61 -5.40
C VAL A 289 1.61 12.52 -6.45
N THR A 290 0.94 12.80 -7.53
CA THR A 290 0.67 11.84 -8.60
C THR A 290 0.84 12.48 -9.98
N ASN A 291 0.73 11.70 -11.05
CA ASN A 291 0.87 12.14 -12.44
C ASN A 291 2.29 12.61 -12.76
N LEU A 292 3.29 11.83 -12.39
CA LEU A 292 4.72 12.13 -12.54
C LEU A 292 5.36 11.33 -13.68
N GLN A 293 6.38 11.91 -14.32
CA GLN A 293 7.29 11.27 -15.27
C GLN A 293 8.74 11.67 -15.00
#